data_a80edcc250f724ae41c862f1dd38ab4d
#
_entry.id   a80edcc250f724ae41c862f1dd38ab4d
#
_cell.length_a   1.000
_cell.length_b   1.000
_cell.length_c   1.000
_cell.angle_alpha   90.00
_cell.angle_beta   90.00
_cell.angle_gamma   90.00
#
_symmetry.space_group_name_H-M   'P 1'
#
loop_
_entity.id
_entity.type
_entity.pdbx_description
1 polymer ?
#
loop_
_entity_poly.entity_id
_entity_poly.type
_entity_poly.pdbx_seq_one_letter_code
_entity_poly.pdbx_strand_id
1 'polypeptide(L)'
;SRTGLGNKDELWSGTVAQALALLPPDRIESARAAWMKQLPPPALLKVMRAVVHVKSPAAKAFLADALAKSSDPAVRRFALEGTGRVGSADDVPTLLTWMHGDDAEAAEAARRGLIQLGDVKADAALVGKLKGYEKDPAFLAKLLDVLAVRNALGHASAVVPFLSHADEAVRVQAFRLLGQQGRYAEQAAVLVAAMKAADGKERKEARKAVAKIARRAGGVQFKARRIGNCRTEACGVADFNGDGRSDVVAGPYLYLAPEFRPQKIREVRTNVKEDGKGYAHDFMNLPLDVDADGRLDIVSGNWFTKETWWFKNVLPQEGLWPTHVIEQTGNIETGLLVDLDGDGRATDFLPDTTHTCLYQLGKGGALGGFFARDAVSTNRCDMGRGCGDLNGDGRNDILTPDAWYERGADGSWKRHPYDIGFSDGGRALGHASNLIVFDVNGDGLNDVIVSSAHKYGIFWYEQLKERDAQGGLRFRRHVIDDTWSQAHYLGSADIDGDGVPELVTGKRFMAHNGNDPDEDGRLGIYYYDFPPGPNPQFR
;
A
#
# COMPACT_ATOMS: atom_id res chain seq x y z
N SER A 1 -20.22 -11.62 -33.60
CA SER A 1 -18.79 -11.46 -33.86
C SER A 1 -18.38 -9.98 -33.87
N ARG A 2 -18.33 -9.36 -32.67
CA ARG A 2 -17.78 -8.01 -32.42
C ARG A 2 -16.81 -8.06 -31.23
N THR A 3 -15.76 -8.90 -31.29
CA THR A 3 -14.80 -9.06 -30.21
C THR A 3 -13.34 -9.07 -30.70
N GLY A 4 -13.05 -8.38 -31.80
CA GLY A 4 -11.71 -8.39 -32.39
C GLY A 4 -10.98 -7.04 -32.49
N LEU A 5 -11.56 -5.93 -32.06
CA LEU A 5 -10.96 -4.60 -32.29
C LEU A 5 -10.27 -3.96 -31.07
N GLY A 6 -10.49 -4.48 -29.85
CA GLY A 6 -9.85 -3.97 -28.64
C GLY A 6 -8.34 -4.27 -28.56
N ASN A 7 -7.90 -5.38 -29.14
CA ASN A 7 -6.53 -5.88 -28.96
C ASN A 7 -5.48 -5.24 -29.91
N LYS A 8 -5.89 -4.58 -30.99
CA LYS A 8 -4.97 -3.94 -31.94
C LYS A 8 -4.52 -2.55 -31.46
N ASP A 9 -5.42 -1.81 -30.81
CA ASP A 9 -5.10 -0.47 -30.29
C ASP A 9 -4.18 -0.50 -29.05
N GLU A 10 -4.27 -1.55 -28.23
CA GLU A 10 -3.39 -1.74 -27.08
C GLU A 10 -1.98 -2.20 -27.48
N LEU A 11 -1.87 -3.09 -28.47
CA LEU A 11 -0.56 -3.48 -29.03
C LEU A 11 0.15 -2.27 -29.68
N TRP A 12 -0.60 -1.38 -30.34
CA TRP A 12 -0.04 -0.18 -30.95
C TRP A 12 0.51 0.82 -29.94
N SER A 13 -0.19 1.01 -28.80
CA SER A 13 0.28 1.95 -27.77
C SER A 13 1.57 1.48 -27.09
N GLY A 14 1.69 0.20 -26.79
CA GLY A 14 2.91 -0.37 -26.22
C GLY A 14 4.11 -0.32 -27.17
N THR A 15 3.88 -0.62 -28.46
CA THR A 15 4.94 -0.58 -29.48
C THR A 15 5.39 0.85 -29.77
N VAL A 16 4.47 1.81 -29.79
CA VAL A 16 4.80 3.25 -29.95
C VAL A 16 5.56 3.76 -28.74
N ALA A 17 5.18 3.38 -27.51
CA ALA A 17 5.90 3.76 -26.30
C ALA A 17 7.34 3.21 -26.29
N GLN A 18 7.51 1.92 -26.66
CA GLN A 18 8.85 1.33 -26.78
C GLN A 18 9.68 2.02 -27.86
N ALA A 19 9.09 2.31 -29.01
CA ALA A 19 9.79 3.02 -30.09
C ALA A 19 10.17 4.45 -29.67
N LEU A 20 9.30 5.18 -28.97
CA LEU A 20 9.60 6.52 -28.47
C LEU A 20 10.64 6.50 -27.34
N ALA A 21 10.67 5.46 -26.51
CA ALA A 21 11.68 5.28 -25.49
C ALA A 21 13.10 5.08 -26.06
N LEU A 22 13.19 4.59 -27.28
CA LEU A 22 14.44 4.40 -28.02
C LEU A 22 14.88 5.65 -28.81
N LEU A 23 14.00 6.66 -28.96
CA LEU A 23 14.37 7.89 -29.66
C LEU A 23 15.25 8.78 -28.79
N PRO A 24 16.30 9.35 -29.35
CA PRO A 24 17.05 10.41 -28.68
C PRO A 24 16.14 11.60 -28.32
N PRO A 25 16.37 12.25 -27.16
CA PRO A 25 15.54 13.38 -26.70
C PRO A 25 15.36 14.50 -27.72
N ASP A 26 16.37 14.80 -28.52
CA ASP A 26 16.35 15.81 -29.60
C ASP A 26 15.37 15.46 -30.72
N ARG A 27 15.15 14.17 -30.97
CA ARG A 27 14.16 13.70 -31.96
C ARG A 27 12.72 13.89 -31.44
N ILE A 28 12.50 13.66 -30.16
CA ILE A 28 11.20 13.93 -29.51
C ILE A 28 10.93 15.43 -29.56
N GLU A 29 11.95 16.25 -29.24
CA GLU A 29 11.85 17.69 -29.24
C GLU A 29 11.52 18.25 -30.65
N SER A 30 12.18 17.76 -31.69
CA SER A 30 11.94 18.19 -33.08
C SER A 30 10.57 17.75 -33.61
N ALA A 31 10.05 16.60 -33.18
CA ALA A 31 8.74 16.08 -33.59
C ALA A 31 7.56 16.74 -32.85
N ARG A 32 7.76 17.27 -31.65
CA ARG A 32 6.75 17.82 -30.76
C ARG A 32 5.82 18.83 -31.44
N ALA A 33 6.36 19.81 -32.12
CA ALA A 33 5.58 20.84 -32.79
C ALA A 33 4.69 20.29 -33.92
N ALA A 34 5.18 19.27 -34.62
CA ALA A 34 4.44 18.60 -35.67
C ALA A 34 3.28 17.76 -35.06
N TRP A 35 3.54 17.02 -34.00
CA TRP A 35 2.51 16.23 -33.32
C TRP A 35 1.39 17.10 -32.77
N MET A 36 1.72 18.22 -32.11
CA MET A 36 0.72 19.18 -31.60
C MET A 36 -0.15 19.76 -32.70
N LYS A 37 0.36 19.92 -33.91
CA LYS A 37 -0.37 20.52 -35.05
C LYS A 37 -1.16 19.50 -35.87
N GLN A 38 -0.65 18.28 -36.00
CA GLN A 38 -1.13 17.32 -36.99
C GLN A 38 -1.97 16.17 -36.39
N LEU A 39 -1.78 15.85 -35.10
CA LEU A 39 -2.47 14.73 -34.49
C LEU A 39 -3.83 15.14 -33.92
N PRO A 40 -4.89 14.37 -34.17
CA PRO A 40 -6.16 14.54 -33.49
C PRO A 40 -5.99 14.20 -31.98
N PRO A 41 -6.84 14.76 -31.09
CA PRO A 41 -6.69 14.61 -29.64
C PRO A 41 -6.49 13.16 -29.16
N PRO A 42 -7.20 12.13 -29.63
CA PRO A 42 -6.99 10.76 -29.18
C PRO A 42 -5.58 10.21 -29.52
N ALA A 43 -5.05 10.56 -30.70
CA ALA A 43 -3.71 10.15 -31.11
C ALA A 43 -2.64 10.94 -30.35
N LEU A 44 -2.86 12.23 -30.15
CA LEU A 44 -1.98 13.11 -29.37
C LEU A 44 -1.86 12.58 -27.92
N LEU A 45 -2.95 12.19 -27.28
CA LEU A 45 -2.95 11.59 -25.94
C LEU A 45 -2.11 10.31 -25.87
N LYS A 46 -2.18 9.44 -26.91
CA LYS A 46 -1.36 8.22 -26.98
C LYS A 46 0.13 8.57 -27.01
N VAL A 47 0.53 9.54 -27.82
CA VAL A 47 1.93 9.99 -27.89
C VAL A 47 2.37 10.66 -26.58
N MET A 48 1.54 11.51 -25.99
CA MET A 48 1.85 12.15 -24.71
C MET A 48 2.06 11.13 -23.59
N ARG A 49 1.22 10.09 -23.52
CA ARG A 49 1.39 8.99 -22.54
C ARG A 49 2.75 8.32 -22.68
N ALA A 50 3.12 7.99 -23.91
CA ALA A 50 4.39 7.35 -24.20
C ALA A 50 5.58 8.24 -23.81
N VAL A 51 5.54 9.53 -24.17
CA VAL A 51 6.61 10.50 -23.87
C VAL A 51 6.75 10.76 -22.37
N VAL A 52 5.65 10.84 -21.63
CA VAL A 52 5.66 10.98 -20.16
C VAL A 52 6.30 9.77 -19.47
N HIS A 53 6.13 8.59 -20.03
CA HIS A 53 6.75 7.37 -19.49
C HIS A 53 8.27 7.42 -19.52
N VAL A 54 8.84 8.05 -20.54
CA VAL A 54 10.31 8.20 -20.72
C VAL A 54 10.94 9.16 -19.71
N LYS A 55 10.16 10.00 -19.03
CA LYS A 55 10.62 11.01 -18.05
C LYS A 55 11.76 11.90 -18.54
N SER A 56 11.77 12.21 -19.84
CA SER A 56 12.79 13.04 -20.45
C SER A 56 12.47 14.54 -20.28
N PRO A 57 13.46 15.45 -20.38
CA PRO A 57 13.19 16.89 -20.45
C PRO A 57 12.22 17.27 -21.58
N ALA A 58 12.24 16.54 -22.69
CA ALA A 58 11.30 16.71 -23.79
C ALA A 58 9.85 16.41 -23.40
N ALA A 59 9.62 15.49 -22.46
CA ALA A 59 8.29 15.21 -21.91
C ALA A 59 7.69 16.45 -21.22
N LYS A 60 8.47 17.09 -20.36
CA LYS A 60 8.06 18.32 -19.67
C LYS A 60 7.68 19.42 -20.66
N ALA A 61 8.53 19.67 -21.66
CA ALA A 61 8.26 20.67 -22.69
C ALA A 61 7.02 20.33 -23.53
N PHE A 62 6.76 19.04 -23.79
CA PHE A 62 5.57 18.61 -24.52
C PHE A 62 4.29 18.87 -23.73
N LEU A 63 4.27 18.58 -22.43
CA LEU A 63 3.13 18.86 -21.56
C LEU A 63 2.86 20.36 -21.45
N ALA A 64 3.91 21.19 -21.33
CA ALA A 64 3.79 22.64 -21.31
C ALA A 64 3.17 23.19 -22.61
N ASP A 65 3.60 22.68 -23.77
CA ASP A 65 3.02 23.02 -25.05
C ASP A 65 1.55 22.59 -25.16
N ALA A 66 1.22 21.42 -24.65
CA ALA A 66 -0.17 20.92 -24.65
C ALA A 66 -1.08 21.80 -23.79
N LEU A 67 -0.62 22.26 -22.64
CA LEU A 67 -1.36 23.20 -21.79
C LEU A 67 -1.55 24.55 -22.45
N ALA A 68 -0.53 25.06 -23.12
CA ALA A 68 -0.56 26.40 -23.75
C ALA A 68 -1.35 26.43 -25.05
N LYS A 69 -1.36 25.35 -25.85
CA LYS A 69 -1.82 25.37 -27.25
C LYS A 69 -3.05 24.52 -27.53
N SER A 70 -3.38 23.52 -26.69
CA SER A 70 -4.52 22.65 -26.93
C SER A 70 -5.81 23.27 -26.40
N SER A 71 -6.88 23.25 -27.19
CA SER A 71 -8.24 23.57 -26.75
C SER A 71 -8.99 22.34 -26.25
N ASP A 72 -8.48 21.12 -26.48
CA ASP A 72 -9.14 19.89 -26.09
C ASP A 72 -9.03 19.66 -24.58
N PRO A 73 -10.15 19.51 -23.85
CA PRO A 73 -10.16 19.34 -22.41
C PRO A 73 -9.40 18.08 -21.94
N ALA A 74 -9.50 16.97 -22.68
CA ALA A 74 -8.84 15.71 -22.29
C ALA A 74 -7.31 15.82 -22.43
N VAL A 75 -6.84 16.50 -23.46
CA VAL A 75 -5.41 16.79 -23.65
C VAL A 75 -4.88 17.67 -22.52
N ARG A 76 -5.62 18.72 -22.16
CA ARG A 76 -5.23 19.60 -21.03
C ARG A 76 -5.20 18.86 -19.70
N ARG A 77 -6.24 18.08 -19.39
CA ARG A 77 -6.28 17.28 -18.16
C ARG A 77 -5.09 16.33 -18.07
N PHE A 78 -4.83 15.60 -19.15
CA PHE A 78 -3.68 14.70 -19.20
C PHE A 78 -2.36 15.44 -19.01
N ALA A 79 -2.21 16.63 -19.61
CA ALA A 79 -1.02 17.43 -19.46
C ALA A 79 -0.80 17.90 -18.01
N LEU A 80 -1.86 18.30 -17.31
CA LEU A 80 -1.81 18.69 -15.90
C LEU A 80 -1.38 17.54 -14.99
N GLU A 81 -1.99 16.36 -15.16
CA GLU A 81 -1.61 15.15 -14.40
C GLU A 81 -0.20 14.67 -14.77
N GLY A 82 0.14 14.69 -16.06
CA GLY A 82 1.46 14.32 -16.56
C GLY A 82 2.57 15.21 -16.01
N THR A 83 2.31 16.50 -15.84
CA THR A 83 3.24 17.43 -15.19
C THR A 83 3.56 16.99 -13.77
N GLY A 84 2.61 16.42 -13.02
CA GLY A 84 2.87 15.84 -11.72
C GLY A 84 3.89 14.69 -11.74
N ARG A 85 3.96 13.94 -12.83
CA ARG A 85 4.85 12.76 -12.96
C ARG A 85 6.28 13.11 -13.41
N VAL A 86 6.44 14.15 -14.23
CA VAL A 86 7.74 14.50 -14.83
C VAL A 86 8.20 15.92 -14.49
N GLY A 87 7.37 16.71 -13.82
CA GLY A 87 7.63 18.10 -13.46
C GLY A 87 8.52 18.25 -12.23
N SER A 88 8.76 19.49 -11.90
CA SER A 88 9.58 19.93 -10.76
C SER A 88 8.86 21.02 -9.97
N ALA A 89 9.51 21.55 -8.94
CA ALA A 89 9.00 22.68 -8.17
C ALA A 89 8.68 23.93 -9.03
N ASP A 90 9.35 24.09 -10.16
CA ASP A 90 9.11 25.21 -11.10
C ASP A 90 7.71 25.16 -11.74
N ASP A 91 7.08 23.99 -11.77
CA ASP A 91 5.73 23.79 -12.33
C ASP A 91 4.62 24.10 -11.35
N VAL A 92 4.93 24.27 -10.06
CA VAL A 92 3.96 24.61 -9.00
C VAL A 92 3.11 25.84 -9.35
N PRO A 93 3.67 26.98 -9.80
CA PRO A 93 2.84 28.14 -10.15
C PRO A 93 1.83 27.85 -11.25
N THR A 94 2.24 27.11 -12.28
CA THR A 94 1.35 26.73 -13.39
C THR A 94 0.20 25.84 -12.90
N LEU A 95 0.51 24.80 -12.14
CA LEU A 95 -0.51 23.89 -11.59
C LEU A 95 -1.46 24.61 -10.62
N LEU A 96 -0.96 25.52 -9.78
CA LEU A 96 -1.81 26.33 -8.90
C LEU A 96 -2.75 27.25 -9.70
N THR A 97 -2.28 27.84 -10.80
CA THR A 97 -3.15 28.66 -11.66
C THR A 97 -4.30 27.85 -12.23
N TRP A 98 -4.05 26.63 -12.69
CA TRP A 98 -5.10 25.73 -13.19
C TRP A 98 -6.01 25.21 -12.08
N MET A 99 -5.47 24.89 -10.91
CA MET A 99 -6.26 24.45 -9.75
C MET A 99 -7.21 25.55 -9.24
N HIS A 100 -6.85 26.83 -9.43
CA HIS A 100 -7.65 28.00 -9.07
C HIS A 100 -8.64 28.41 -10.17
N GLY A 101 -8.55 27.83 -11.35
CA GLY A 101 -9.43 28.17 -12.49
C GLY A 101 -10.87 27.65 -12.34
N ASP A 102 -11.76 28.16 -13.19
CA ASP A 102 -13.21 27.85 -13.18
C ASP A 102 -13.54 26.47 -13.78
N ASP A 103 -12.65 25.87 -14.56
CA ASP A 103 -12.84 24.51 -15.12
C ASP A 103 -12.60 23.47 -14.02
N ALA A 104 -13.67 22.93 -13.48
CA ALA A 104 -13.61 22.00 -12.34
C ALA A 104 -12.80 20.71 -12.65
N GLU A 105 -12.88 20.19 -13.89
CA GLU A 105 -12.14 18.99 -14.28
C GLU A 105 -10.64 19.28 -14.46
N ALA A 106 -10.31 20.42 -15.03
CA ALA A 106 -8.92 20.88 -15.14
C ALA A 106 -8.32 21.23 -13.76
N ALA A 107 -9.12 21.86 -12.89
CA ALA A 107 -8.72 22.18 -11.52
C ALA A 107 -8.39 20.91 -10.71
N GLU A 108 -9.22 19.87 -10.84
CA GLU A 108 -8.95 18.59 -10.18
C GLU A 108 -7.74 17.86 -10.78
N ALA A 109 -7.55 17.91 -12.10
CA ALA A 109 -6.36 17.36 -12.75
C ALA A 109 -5.08 18.07 -12.29
N ALA A 110 -5.14 19.39 -12.13
CA ALA A 110 -4.03 20.20 -11.60
C ALA A 110 -3.74 19.86 -10.11
N ARG A 111 -4.79 19.64 -9.30
CA ARG A 111 -4.66 19.19 -7.92
C ARG A 111 -3.92 17.84 -7.85
N ARG A 112 -4.33 16.89 -8.68
CA ARG A 112 -3.66 15.57 -8.78
C ARG A 112 -2.20 15.74 -9.23
N GLY A 113 -1.95 16.61 -10.20
CA GLY A 113 -0.60 16.95 -10.62
C GLY A 113 0.26 17.46 -9.47
N LEU A 114 -0.25 18.41 -8.68
CA LEU A 114 0.46 18.92 -7.50
C LEU A 114 0.74 17.83 -6.46
N ILE A 115 -0.20 16.93 -6.23
CA ILE A 115 -0.03 15.81 -5.29
C ILE A 115 1.08 14.86 -5.78
N GLN A 116 1.16 14.61 -7.08
CA GLN A 116 2.10 13.66 -7.68
C GLN A 116 3.51 14.19 -7.93
N LEU A 117 3.75 15.52 -7.83
CA LEU A 117 5.09 16.09 -8.02
C LEU A 117 6.12 15.43 -7.10
N GLY A 118 7.05 14.70 -7.70
CA GLY A 118 8.08 13.95 -6.97
C GLY A 118 9.26 14.79 -6.46
N ASP A 119 9.34 16.06 -6.84
CA ASP A 119 10.40 16.99 -6.42
C ASP A 119 10.16 17.43 -4.97
N VAL A 120 11.12 17.14 -4.09
CA VAL A 120 11.08 17.54 -2.67
C VAL A 120 11.00 19.07 -2.48
N LYS A 121 11.47 19.86 -3.43
CA LYS A 121 11.38 21.32 -3.41
C LYS A 121 9.96 21.84 -3.69
N ALA A 122 9.09 21.00 -4.25
CA ALA A 122 7.70 21.36 -4.52
C ALA A 122 6.95 21.69 -3.22
N ASP A 123 7.24 21.00 -2.12
CA ASP A 123 6.60 21.27 -0.83
C ASP A 123 6.94 22.66 -0.31
N ALA A 124 8.21 23.07 -0.38
CA ALA A 124 8.62 24.42 -0.01
C ALA A 124 7.99 25.48 -0.93
N ALA A 125 7.90 25.19 -2.23
CA ALA A 125 7.27 26.09 -3.20
C ALA A 125 5.77 26.27 -2.91
N LEU A 126 5.04 25.20 -2.59
CA LEU A 126 3.62 25.24 -2.20
C LEU A 126 3.41 26.03 -0.91
N VAL A 127 4.20 25.74 0.12
CA VAL A 127 4.15 26.45 1.41
C VAL A 127 4.40 27.94 1.24
N GLY A 128 5.36 28.30 0.39
CA GLY A 128 5.65 29.72 0.06
C GLY A 128 4.48 30.46 -0.58
N LYS A 129 3.47 29.75 -1.12
CA LYS A 129 2.27 30.34 -1.72
C LYS A 129 1.10 30.54 -0.75
N LEU A 130 1.10 29.90 0.43
CA LEU A 130 -0.02 29.96 1.38
C LEU A 130 -0.46 31.40 1.69
N LYS A 131 0.49 32.28 2.02
CA LYS A 131 0.20 33.68 2.35
C LYS A 131 -0.45 34.46 1.20
N GLY A 132 -0.17 34.10 -0.04
CA GLY A 132 -0.78 34.73 -1.20
C GLY A 132 -2.28 34.50 -1.34
N TYR A 133 -2.80 33.46 -0.68
CA TYR A 133 -4.21 33.06 -0.75
C TYR A 133 -4.99 33.28 0.55
N GLU A 134 -4.46 34.01 1.53
CA GLU A 134 -5.16 34.30 2.79
C GLU A 134 -6.53 34.98 2.58
N LYS A 135 -6.70 35.74 1.50
CA LYS A 135 -7.96 36.41 1.18
C LYS A 135 -8.94 35.53 0.36
N ASP A 136 -8.53 34.33 -0.01
CA ASP A 136 -9.35 33.34 -0.67
C ASP A 136 -9.38 32.04 0.16
N PRO A 137 -10.23 31.98 1.20
CA PRO A 137 -10.24 30.86 2.14
C PRO A 137 -10.63 29.56 1.49
N ALA A 138 -11.45 29.58 0.43
CA ALA A 138 -11.87 28.37 -0.27
C ALA A 138 -10.70 27.71 -1.02
N PHE A 139 -9.88 28.51 -1.68
CA PHE A 139 -8.69 28.02 -2.34
C PHE A 139 -7.57 27.68 -1.35
N LEU A 140 -7.38 28.50 -0.33
CA LEU A 140 -6.41 28.23 0.74
C LEU A 140 -6.67 26.87 1.43
N ALA A 141 -7.94 26.54 1.71
CA ALA A 141 -8.30 25.24 2.26
C ALA A 141 -7.95 24.09 1.32
N LYS A 142 -8.17 24.23 0.01
CA LYS A 142 -7.74 23.24 -1.00
C LYS A 142 -6.21 23.09 -1.05
N LEU A 143 -5.47 24.19 -0.93
CA LEU A 143 -4.00 24.16 -0.94
C LEU A 143 -3.44 23.48 0.32
N LEU A 144 -4.03 23.73 1.47
CA LEU A 144 -3.70 23.02 2.71
C LEU A 144 -4.02 21.52 2.62
N ASP A 145 -5.11 21.14 1.94
CA ASP A 145 -5.45 19.74 1.67
C ASP A 145 -4.39 19.07 0.77
N VAL A 146 -3.94 19.74 -0.29
CA VAL A 146 -2.84 19.27 -1.14
C VAL A 146 -1.57 19.02 -0.30
N LEU A 147 -1.19 19.96 0.56
CA LEU A 147 -0.03 19.82 1.44
C LEU A 147 -0.20 18.67 2.45
N ALA A 148 -1.42 18.45 2.95
CA ALA A 148 -1.73 17.35 3.83
C ALA A 148 -1.58 16.00 3.11
N VAL A 149 -2.12 15.87 1.90
CA VAL A 149 -2.00 14.65 1.08
C VAL A 149 -0.54 14.40 0.67
N ARG A 150 0.22 15.44 0.33
CA ARG A 150 1.64 15.34 0.01
C ARG A 150 2.52 14.96 1.21
N ASN A 151 2.03 15.14 2.44
CA ASN A 151 2.80 14.99 3.69
C ASN A 151 4.12 15.77 3.66
N ALA A 152 4.02 17.05 3.42
CA ALA A 152 5.14 17.99 3.26
C ALA A 152 5.97 18.12 4.55
N LEU A 153 6.71 17.06 4.90
CA LEU A 153 7.49 16.95 6.13
C LEU A 153 8.50 18.11 6.24
N GLY A 154 8.59 18.70 7.41
CA GLY A 154 9.51 19.81 7.68
C GLY A 154 8.92 21.20 7.48
N HIS A 155 7.68 21.31 7.00
CA HIS A 155 7.01 22.60 6.77
C HIS A 155 5.81 22.88 7.68
N ALA A 156 5.56 22.02 8.67
CA ALA A 156 4.40 22.11 9.58
C ALA A 156 4.32 23.47 10.30
N SER A 157 5.44 24.04 10.72
CA SER A 157 5.46 25.33 11.42
C SER A 157 4.88 26.50 10.61
N ALA A 158 5.00 26.45 9.27
CA ALA A 158 4.42 27.47 8.40
C ALA A 158 2.88 27.44 8.36
N VAL A 159 2.26 26.36 8.84
CA VAL A 159 0.81 26.17 8.87
C VAL A 159 0.20 26.64 10.19
N VAL A 160 0.99 26.74 11.25
CA VAL A 160 0.54 27.17 12.59
C VAL A 160 -0.31 28.47 12.57
N PRO A 161 0.03 29.52 11.82
CA PRO A 161 -0.79 30.74 11.76
C PRO A 161 -2.24 30.51 11.33
N PHE A 162 -2.48 29.51 10.47
CA PHE A 162 -3.81 29.22 9.93
C PHE A 162 -4.74 28.51 10.92
N LEU A 163 -4.25 28.06 12.08
CA LEU A 163 -5.08 27.60 13.19
C LEU A 163 -5.98 28.71 13.76
N SER A 164 -5.66 29.98 13.53
CA SER A 164 -6.43 31.16 13.97
C SER A 164 -7.09 31.88 12.80
N HIS A 165 -7.17 31.27 11.61
CA HIS A 165 -7.79 31.88 10.44
C HIS A 165 -9.30 32.13 10.69
N ALA A 166 -9.86 33.18 10.10
CA ALA A 166 -11.29 33.52 10.28
C ALA A 166 -12.22 32.42 9.77
N ASP A 167 -11.87 31.80 8.63
CA ASP A 167 -12.68 30.75 7.99
C ASP A 167 -12.44 29.38 8.67
N GLU A 168 -13.55 28.69 8.98
CA GLU A 168 -13.54 27.38 9.63
C GLU A 168 -12.90 26.30 8.76
N ALA A 169 -13.16 26.29 7.44
CA ALA A 169 -12.60 25.26 6.56
C ALA A 169 -11.07 25.34 6.51
N VAL A 170 -10.50 26.53 6.55
CA VAL A 170 -9.05 26.74 6.64
C VAL A 170 -8.52 26.21 7.97
N ARG A 171 -9.16 26.52 9.10
CA ARG A 171 -8.73 26.01 10.42
C ARG A 171 -8.80 24.49 10.47
N VAL A 172 -9.87 23.89 9.94
CA VAL A 172 -10.04 22.43 9.87
C VAL A 172 -8.88 21.78 9.07
N GLN A 173 -8.52 22.34 7.93
CA GLN A 173 -7.41 21.81 7.13
C GLN A 173 -6.05 22.04 7.81
N ALA A 174 -5.87 23.17 8.49
CA ALA A 174 -4.66 23.41 9.29
C ALA A 174 -4.51 22.36 10.42
N PHE A 175 -5.59 22.03 11.14
CA PHE A 175 -5.58 20.95 12.12
C PHE A 175 -5.26 19.60 11.49
N ARG A 176 -5.84 19.27 10.35
CA ARG A 176 -5.54 18.01 9.63
C ARG A 176 -4.07 17.91 9.28
N LEU A 177 -3.53 18.95 8.63
CA LEU A 177 -2.14 18.97 8.20
C LEU A 177 -1.19 18.87 9.40
N LEU A 178 -1.39 19.71 10.42
CA LEU A 178 -0.58 19.67 11.62
C LEU A 178 -0.73 18.35 12.38
N GLY A 179 -1.95 17.79 12.39
CA GLY A 179 -2.20 16.46 12.94
C GLY A 179 -1.44 15.35 12.21
N GLN A 180 -1.19 15.49 10.91
CA GLN A 180 -0.42 14.51 10.13
C GLN A 180 1.09 14.76 10.16
N GLN A 181 1.54 16.00 10.25
CA GLN A 181 2.92 16.42 10.02
C GLN A 181 3.57 17.17 11.18
N GLY A 182 2.77 17.78 12.06
CA GLY A 182 3.26 18.56 13.19
C GLY A 182 4.07 17.68 14.14
N ARG A 183 5.15 18.26 14.67
CA ARG A 183 6.04 17.65 15.64
C ARG A 183 5.87 18.35 17.00
N TYR A 184 6.74 18.04 17.93
CA TYR A 184 6.71 18.60 19.28
C TYR A 184 6.68 20.14 19.29
N ALA A 185 7.38 20.80 18.36
CA ALA A 185 7.43 22.26 18.25
C ALA A 185 6.04 22.90 17.98
N GLU A 186 5.17 22.24 17.25
CA GLU A 186 3.82 22.71 16.92
C GLU A 186 2.77 22.32 17.96
N GLN A 187 3.10 21.43 18.89
CA GLN A 187 2.16 20.86 19.85
C GLN A 187 1.47 21.91 20.72
N ALA A 188 2.23 22.85 21.23
CA ALA A 188 1.68 23.91 22.08
C ALA A 188 0.67 24.79 21.33
N ALA A 189 0.98 25.18 20.09
CA ALA A 189 0.09 25.98 19.26
C ALA A 189 -1.20 25.23 18.92
N VAL A 190 -1.10 23.94 18.57
CA VAL A 190 -2.26 23.10 18.26
C VAL A 190 -3.13 22.88 19.52
N LEU A 191 -2.53 22.65 20.70
CA LEU A 191 -3.25 22.53 21.96
C LEU A 191 -4.05 23.79 22.28
N VAL A 192 -3.40 24.96 22.20
CA VAL A 192 -4.05 26.25 22.49
C VAL A 192 -5.19 26.51 21.50
N ALA A 193 -4.98 26.26 20.22
CA ALA A 193 -6.02 26.40 19.20
C ALA A 193 -7.17 25.40 19.43
N ALA A 194 -6.87 24.15 19.78
CA ALA A 194 -7.87 23.11 20.05
C ALA A 194 -8.77 23.43 21.25
N MET A 195 -8.23 24.09 22.27
CA MET A 195 -9.02 24.58 23.42
C MET A 195 -10.06 25.64 23.01
N LYS A 196 -9.78 26.41 21.98
CA LYS A 196 -10.64 27.48 21.45
C LYS A 196 -11.55 27.01 20.30
N ALA A 197 -11.33 25.80 19.80
CA ALA A 197 -12.05 25.28 18.64
C ALA A 197 -13.56 25.21 18.90
N ALA A 198 -14.35 25.66 17.92
CA ALA A 198 -15.79 25.60 17.95
C ALA A 198 -16.29 24.15 17.98
N ASP A 199 -17.49 23.93 18.52
CA ASP A 199 -18.12 22.59 18.47
C ASP A 199 -18.35 22.13 17.03
N GLY A 200 -18.37 20.81 16.84
CA GLY A 200 -18.59 20.23 15.52
C GLY A 200 -17.31 19.73 14.85
N LYS A 201 -17.18 20.03 13.55
CA LYS A 201 -16.10 19.48 12.69
C LYS A 201 -14.72 19.98 13.13
N GLU A 202 -14.60 21.26 13.44
CA GLU A 202 -13.34 21.88 13.88
C GLU A 202 -12.81 21.22 15.16
N ARG A 203 -13.63 21.08 16.20
CA ARG A 203 -13.23 20.44 17.46
C ARG A 203 -12.86 18.97 17.27
N LYS A 204 -13.57 18.25 16.38
CA LYS A 204 -13.24 16.86 16.06
C LYS A 204 -11.84 16.75 15.44
N GLU A 205 -11.52 17.58 14.46
CA GLU A 205 -10.20 17.57 13.81
C GLU A 205 -9.10 18.10 14.74
N ALA A 206 -9.39 19.10 15.56
CA ALA A 206 -8.48 19.60 16.58
C ALA A 206 -8.06 18.51 17.59
N ARG A 207 -9.02 17.73 18.10
CA ARG A 207 -8.75 16.60 19.00
C ARG A 207 -7.88 15.53 18.33
N LYS A 208 -8.17 15.20 17.08
CA LYS A 208 -7.35 14.26 16.29
C LYS A 208 -5.92 14.76 16.10
N ALA A 209 -5.77 16.06 15.78
CA ALA A 209 -4.46 16.67 15.60
C ALA A 209 -3.62 16.63 16.88
N VAL A 210 -4.21 17.02 18.01
CA VAL A 210 -3.54 16.96 19.33
C VAL A 210 -3.09 15.55 19.66
N ALA A 211 -3.97 14.57 19.49
CA ALA A 211 -3.66 13.18 19.74
C ALA A 211 -2.49 12.70 18.87
N LYS A 212 -2.54 12.99 17.56
CA LYS A 212 -1.49 12.58 16.61
C LYS A 212 -0.13 13.25 16.86
N ILE A 213 -0.09 14.53 17.24
CA ILE A 213 1.15 15.25 17.55
C ILE A 213 1.76 14.73 18.87
N ALA A 214 0.94 14.55 19.90
CA ALA A 214 1.40 14.03 21.19
C ALA A 214 2.06 12.66 21.04
N ARG A 215 1.51 11.84 20.19
CA ARG A 215 2.02 10.50 19.87
C ARG A 215 3.39 10.51 19.18
N ARG A 216 3.66 11.46 18.29
CA ARG A 216 4.93 11.56 17.53
C ARG A 216 6.07 12.22 18.32
N ALA A 217 5.79 12.81 19.46
CA ALA A 217 6.80 13.54 20.25
C ALA A 217 7.91 12.65 20.83
N GLY A 218 7.73 11.34 20.86
CA GLY A 218 8.71 10.37 21.37
C GLY A 218 8.96 9.15 20.47
N GLY A 219 8.42 9.13 19.23
CA GLY A 219 8.35 7.90 18.45
C GLY A 219 9.57 7.57 17.58
N VAL A 220 9.57 6.37 17.05
CA VAL A 220 10.55 5.81 16.11
C VAL A 220 10.71 6.68 14.87
N GLN A 221 11.95 6.89 14.43
CA GLN A 221 12.25 7.64 13.21
C GLN A 221 12.62 6.69 12.08
N PHE A 222 11.93 6.80 10.95
CA PHE A 222 12.21 6.00 9.77
C PHE A 222 12.99 6.79 8.73
N LYS A 223 14.00 6.14 8.13
CA LYS A 223 14.71 6.64 6.95
C LYS A 223 14.30 5.83 5.73
N ALA A 224 13.59 6.44 4.80
CA ALA A 224 13.24 5.79 3.55
C ALA A 224 14.45 5.71 2.60
N ARG A 225 14.67 4.52 2.03
CA ARG A 225 15.66 4.28 0.97
C ARG A 225 14.97 3.58 -0.20
N ARG A 226 15.02 4.18 -1.37
CA ARG A 226 14.55 3.52 -2.60
C ARG A 226 15.63 2.60 -3.12
N ILE A 227 15.33 1.30 -3.24
CA ILE A 227 16.27 0.27 -3.70
C ILE A 227 15.98 -0.20 -5.13
N GLY A 228 14.76 0.00 -5.64
CA GLY A 228 14.37 -0.44 -6.98
C GLY A 228 13.16 0.29 -7.54
N ASN A 229 12.78 -0.09 -8.77
CA ASN A 229 11.64 0.45 -9.52
C ASN A 229 10.67 -0.66 -9.95
N CYS A 230 10.77 -1.84 -9.37
CA CYS A 230 9.89 -2.94 -9.73
C CYS A 230 8.44 -2.59 -9.38
N ARG A 231 7.54 -2.84 -10.31
CA ARG A 231 6.09 -2.72 -10.11
C ARG A 231 5.53 -4.10 -9.78
N THR A 232 5.73 -4.53 -8.55
CA THR A 232 5.19 -5.77 -8.00
C THR A 232 4.51 -5.47 -6.68
N GLU A 233 3.56 -6.27 -6.28
CA GLU A 233 2.88 -6.12 -4.99
C GLU A 233 3.61 -6.89 -3.90
N ALA A 234 4.14 -8.07 -4.23
CA ALA A 234 4.83 -8.93 -3.28
C ALA A 234 6.30 -8.56 -3.12
N CYS A 235 6.79 -8.65 -1.88
CA CYS A 235 8.22 -8.68 -1.59
C CYS A 235 8.50 -9.71 -0.49
N GLY A 236 9.72 -10.25 -0.49
CA GLY A 236 10.26 -11.08 0.59
C GLY A 236 11.54 -10.46 1.14
N VAL A 237 11.76 -10.59 2.43
CA VAL A 237 12.93 -10.04 3.11
C VAL A 237 13.61 -11.14 3.92
N ALA A 238 14.87 -11.42 3.63
CA ALA A 238 15.68 -12.38 4.35
C ALA A 238 17.17 -12.23 4.01
N ASP A 239 18.03 -12.91 4.71
CA ASP A 239 19.45 -13.05 4.36
C ASP A 239 19.61 -14.21 3.35
N PHE A 240 19.57 -13.89 2.04
CA PHE A 240 19.66 -14.89 0.98
C PHE A 240 21.10 -15.32 0.66
N ASN A 241 22.09 -14.51 1.01
CA ASN A 241 23.50 -14.81 0.71
C ASN A 241 24.31 -15.27 1.95
N GLY A 242 23.71 -15.30 3.14
CA GLY A 242 24.33 -15.75 4.38
C GLY A 242 25.33 -14.76 4.98
N ASP A 243 25.22 -13.46 4.67
CA ASP A 243 26.16 -12.44 5.15
C ASP A 243 25.71 -11.74 6.46
N GLY A 244 24.57 -12.14 7.00
CA GLY A 244 23.98 -11.60 8.23
C GLY A 244 23.18 -10.31 8.02
N ARG A 245 22.88 -9.93 6.79
CA ARG A 245 22.11 -8.74 6.44
C ARG A 245 20.83 -9.11 5.71
N SER A 246 19.80 -8.31 5.92
CA SER A 246 18.53 -8.53 5.22
C SER A 246 18.58 -8.03 3.78
N ASP A 247 18.39 -8.94 2.85
CA ASP A 247 18.20 -8.70 1.43
C ASP A 247 16.70 -8.58 1.10
N VAL A 248 16.38 -8.13 -0.10
CA VAL A 248 14.99 -7.98 -0.56
C VAL A 248 14.81 -8.68 -1.90
N VAL A 249 13.79 -9.52 -2.02
CA VAL A 249 13.29 -10.01 -3.30
C VAL A 249 11.98 -9.31 -3.66
N ALA A 250 11.89 -8.80 -4.90
CA ALA A 250 10.68 -8.18 -5.41
C ALA A 250 10.62 -8.32 -6.93
N GLY A 251 9.52 -8.87 -7.45
CA GLY A 251 9.38 -9.17 -8.87
C GLY A 251 10.51 -10.07 -9.37
N PRO A 252 11.15 -9.73 -10.51
CA PRO A 252 12.23 -10.53 -11.06
C PRO A 252 13.59 -10.37 -10.38
N TYR A 253 13.69 -9.50 -9.35
CA TYR A 253 14.99 -9.07 -8.82
C TYR A 253 15.20 -9.47 -7.37
N LEU A 254 16.44 -9.84 -7.07
CA LEU A 254 17.03 -9.88 -5.74
C LEU A 254 17.91 -8.64 -5.56
N TYR A 255 17.81 -8.02 -4.38
CA TYR A 255 18.55 -6.82 -3.99
C TYR A 255 19.37 -7.14 -2.75
N LEU A 256 20.67 -7.44 -2.94
CA LEU A 256 21.58 -7.79 -1.84
C LEU A 256 22.04 -6.55 -1.07
N ALA A 257 21.95 -6.62 0.25
CA ALA A 257 22.45 -5.58 1.14
C ALA A 257 23.99 -5.52 1.10
N PRO A 258 24.62 -4.36 1.39
CA PRO A 258 24.01 -3.07 1.69
C PRO A 258 23.74 -2.20 0.45
N GLU A 259 24.26 -2.58 -0.74
CA GLU A 259 24.19 -1.80 -1.97
C GLU A 259 22.81 -1.84 -2.61
N PHE A 260 22.10 -2.95 -2.47
CA PHE A 260 20.79 -3.21 -3.07
C PHE A 260 20.77 -3.04 -4.59
N ARG A 261 21.83 -3.50 -5.25
CA ARG A 261 21.86 -3.54 -6.72
C ARG A 261 20.93 -4.65 -7.21
N PRO A 262 20.07 -4.38 -8.22
CA PRO A 262 19.15 -5.40 -8.74
C PRO A 262 19.91 -6.50 -9.48
N GLN A 263 19.76 -7.73 -9.02
CA GLN A 263 20.21 -8.95 -9.67
C GLN A 263 18.98 -9.72 -10.16
N LYS A 264 18.87 -9.96 -11.47
CA LYS A 264 17.74 -10.69 -12.02
C LYS A 264 17.89 -12.18 -11.72
N ILE A 265 16.92 -12.74 -10.99
CA ILE A 265 16.94 -14.15 -10.55
C ILE A 265 15.83 -15.00 -11.17
N ARG A 266 14.78 -14.40 -11.72
CA ARG A 266 13.65 -15.10 -12.32
C ARG A 266 12.95 -14.25 -13.36
N GLU A 267 12.08 -14.89 -14.16
CA GLU A 267 11.16 -14.20 -15.04
C GLU A 267 9.83 -13.97 -14.32
N VAL A 268 9.32 -12.75 -14.38
CA VAL A 268 7.98 -12.39 -13.88
C VAL A 268 7.19 -11.80 -15.03
N ARG A 269 6.08 -12.46 -15.40
CA ARG A 269 5.17 -11.92 -16.40
C ARG A 269 4.50 -10.66 -15.85
N THR A 270 4.26 -9.70 -16.70
CA THR A 270 3.56 -8.47 -16.33
C THR A 270 2.66 -8.02 -17.46
N ASN A 271 1.48 -7.52 -17.10
CA ASN A 271 0.57 -6.81 -17.99
C ASN A 271 0.35 -5.37 -17.49
N VAL A 272 1.23 -4.88 -16.63
CA VAL A 272 1.22 -3.50 -16.14
C VAL A 272 1.36 -2.55 -17.31
N LYS A 273 0.38 -1.65 -17.45
CA LYS A 273 0.30 -0.63 -18.49
C LYS A 273 1.04 0.65 -18.05
N GLU A 274 1.21 1.57 -19.00
CA GLU A 274 1.85 2.86 -18.76
C GLU A 274 1.09 3.73 -17.75
N ASP A 275 -0.24 3.61 -17.74
CA ASP A 275 -1.12 4.30 -16.80
C ASP A 275 -1.11 3.70 -15.38
N GLY A 276 -0.31 2.68 -15.14
CA GLY A 276 -0.17 2.00 -13.85
C GLY A 276 -1.17 0.86 -13.64
N LYS A 277 -2.11 0.67 -14.54
CA LYS A 277 -3.09 -0.44 -14.48
C LYS A 277 -2.47 -1.76 -14.91
N GLY A 278 -3.07 -2.86 -14.49
CA GLY A 278 -2.54 -4.19 -14.70
C GLY A 278 -1.70 -4.67 -13.53
N TYR A 279 -1.14 -5.87 -13.66
CA TYR A 279 -0.47 -6.57 -12.58
C TYR A 279 0.85 -7.18 -13.03
N ALA A 280 1.84 -7.19 -12.15
CA ALA A 280 2.91 -8.16 -12.20
C ALA A 280 2.39 -9.49 -11.65
N HIS A 281 2.76 -10.60 -12.27
CA HIS A 281 2.34 -11.94 -11.84
C HIS A 281 3.23 -12.44 -10.70
N ASP A 282 3.21 -11.70 -9.59
CA ASP A 282 4.03 -11.91 -8.40
C ASP A 282 3.25 -11.43 -7.17
N PHE A 283 2.61 -12.36 -6.47
CA PHE A 283 1.66 -12.07 -5.40
C PHE A 283 2.10 -12.57 -4.03
N MET A 284 3.09 -13.48 -3.98
CA MET A 284 3.61 -14.05 -2.75
C MET A 284 5.11 -14.32 -2.90
N ASN A 285 5.92 -13.93 -1.93
CA ASN A 285 7.36 -14.20 -1.88
C ASN A 285 7.77 -14.56 -0.47
N LEU A 286 7.81 -15.85 -0.17
CA LEU A 286 8.12 -16.38 1.15
C LEU A 286 9.55 -16.97 1.17
N PRO A 287 10.48 -16.41 1.97
CA PRO A 287 11.81 -16.97 2.14
C PRO A 287 11.76 -18.27 2.95
N LEU A 288 12.23 -19.39 2.41
CA LEU A 288 12.20 -20.68 3.05
C LEU A 288 13.32 -21.56 2.50
N ASP A 289 14.08 -22.23 3.36
CA ASP A 289 15.06 -23.26 2.94
C ASP A 289 14.28 -24.55 2.62
N VAL A 290 13.89 -24.71 1.34
CA VAL A 290 12.97 -25.77 0.91
C VAL A 290 13.67 -27.13 0.88
N ASP A 291 14.90 -27.19 0.39
CA ASP A 291 15.65 -28.44 0.22
C ASP A 291 16.69 -28.71 1.31
N ALA A 292 16.67 -27.91 2.39
CA ALA A 292 17.54 -28.01 3.55
C ALA A 292 19.04 -27.94 3.20
N ASP A 293 19.39 -27.13 2.19
CA ASP A 293 20.79 -26.90 1.82
C ASP A 293 21.45 -25.74 2.59
N GLY A 294 20.73 -25.11 3.52
CA GLY A 294 21.17 -24.03 4.38
C GLY A 294 21.05 -22.64 3.72
N ARG A 295 20.50 -22.53 2.53
CA ARG A 295 20.20 -21.26 1.86
C ARG A 295 18.70 -21.05 1.77
N LEU A 296 18.26 -19.83 1.98
CA LEU A 296 16.86 -19.50 1.80
C LEU A 296 16.51 -19.40 0.32
N ASP A 297 15.54 -20.18 -0.09
CA ASP A 297 14.85 -20.17 -1.38
C ASP A 297 13.69 -19.19 -1.35
N ILE A 298 12.89 -19.14 -2.43
CA ILE A 298 11.68 -18.33 -2.51
C ILE A 298 10.50 -19.22 -2.89
N VAL A 299 9.50 -19.34 -2.01
CA VAL A 299 8.19 -19.87 -2.34
C VAL A 299 7.33 -18.71 -2.87
N SER A 300 6.77 -18.86 -4.07
CA SER A 300 6.03 -17.81 -4.76
C SER A 300 4.69 -18.33 -5.27
N GLY A 301 3.69 -17.47 -5.28
CA GLY A 301 2.35 -17.77 -5.74
C GLY A 301 1.81 -16.74 -6.72
N ASN A 302 0.76 -17.10 -7.46
CA ASN A 302 0.23 -16.26 -8.51
C ASN A 302 -1.29 -16.37 -8.62
N TRP A 303 -1.94 -15.23 -8.76
CA TRP A 303 -3.38 -15.16 -8.99
C TRP A 303 -3.81 -15.71 -10.35
N PHE A 304 -3.06 -15.40 -11.40
CA PHE A 304 -3.48 -15.66 -12.79
C PHE A 304 -3.17 -17.06 -13.27
N THR A 305 -1.99 -17.58 -12.95
CA THR A 305 -1.59 -18.94 -13.35
C THR A 305 -2.11 -20.00 -12.38
N LYS A 306 -2.49 -19.59 -11.16
CA LYS A 306 -2.99 -20.48 -10.10
C LYS A 306 -1.98 -21.52 -9.65
N GLU A 307 -0.70 -21.24 -9.86
CA GLU A 307 0.40 -22.13 -9.52
C GLU A 307 1.18 -21.58 -8.34
N THR A 308 1.72 -22.47 -7.54
CA THR A 308 2.72 -22.20 -6.53
C THR A 308 4.03 -22.81 -6.98
N TRP A 309 5.09 -22.01 -6.90
CA TRP A 309 6.44 -22.41 -7.26
C TRP A 309 7.40 -22.22 -6.09
N TRP A 310 8.56 -22.90 -6.16
CA TRP A 310 9.74 -22.47 -5.44
C TRP A 310 10.90 -22.26 -6.42
N PHE A 311 11.71 -21.27 -6.10
CA PHE A 311 12.89 -20.86 -6.85
C PHE A 311 14.10 -21.18 -5.99
N LYS A 312 14.92 -22.15 -6.46
CA LYS A 312 16.08 -22.62 -5.71
C LYS A 312 17.19 -21.58 -5.74
N ASN A 313 17.65 -21.18 -4.56
CA ASN A 313 18.78 -20.27 -4.39
C ASN A 313 20.09 -20.93 -4.84
N VAL A 314 20.71 -20.38 -5.86
CA VAL A 314 21.97 -20.88 -6.41
C VAL A 314 23.15 -19.92 -6.20
N LEU A 315 23.00 -18.92 -5.31
CA LEU A 315 24.10 -18.02 -5.00
C LEU A 315 25.36 -18.79 -4.54
N PRO A 316 26.57 -18.34 -4.91
CA PRO A 316 26.87 -17.07 -5.60
C PRO A 316 26.78 -17.12 -7.14
N GLN A 317 26.18 -18.15 -7.73
CA GLN A 317 26.02 -18.23 -9.19
C GLN A 317 25.07 -17.12 -9.64
N GLU A 318 25.47 -16.40 -10.70
CA GLU A 318 24.62 -15.40 -11.34
C GLU A 318 23.66 -16.06 -12.34
N GLY A 319 22.53 -15.38 -12.58
CA GLY A 319 21.51 -15.80 -13.55
C GLY A 319 20.20 -16.21 -12.93
N LEU A 320 19.36 -16.85 -13.74
CA LEU A 320 18.02 -17.26 -13.31
C LEU A 320 18.10 -18.47 -12.37
N TRP A 321 17.38 -18.40 -11.29
CA TRP A 321 17.25 -19.51 -10.34
C TRP A 321 16.40 -20.65 -10.92
N PRO A 322 16.78 -21.92 -10.71
CA PRO A 322 15.94 -23.06 -11.06
C PRO A 322 14.54 -22.94 -10.46
N THR A 323 13.53 -23.19 -11.29
CA THR A 323 12.12 -23.06 -10.93
C THR A 323 11.48 -24.43 -10.83
N HIS A 324 10.78 -24.68 -9.74
CA HIS A 324 10.07 -25.94 -9.48
C HIS A 324 8.60 -25.62 -9.17
N VAL A 325 7.68 -26.30 -9.85
CA VAL A 325 6.25 -26.22 -9.55
C VAL A 325 5.97 -27.06 -8.32
N ILE A 326 5.31 -26.46 -7.33
CA ILE A 326 4.82 -27.18 -6.15
C ILE A 326 3.47 -27.80 -6.47
N GLU A 327 2.47 -26.98 -6.82
CA GLU A 327 1.12 -27.44 -7.14
C GLU A 327 0.32 -26.37 -7.91
N GLN A 328 -0.80 -26.80 -8.50
CA GLN A 328 -1.90 -25.94 -8.97
C GLN A 328 -2.79 -25.59 -7.79
N THR A 329 -2.41 -24.57 -7.02
CA THR A 329 -3.00 -24.24 -5.72
C THR A 329 -4.35 -23.52 -5.86
N GLY A 330 -4.57 -22.80 -6.94
CA GLY A 330 -5.68 -21.86 -7.14
C GLY A 330 -5.21 -20.41 -7.17
N ASN A 331 -6.14 -19.48 -7.23
CA ASN A 331 -5.81 -18.04 -7.16
C ASN A 331 -5.17 -17.71 -5.82
N ILE A 332 -3.99 -17.10 -5.82
CA ILE A 332 -3.25 -16.67 -4.64
C ILE A 332 -3.13 -15.15 -4.67
N GLU A 333 -3.64 -14.48 -3.66
CA GLU A 333 -3.50 -13.05 -3.46
C GLU A 333 -2.27 -12.73 -2.59
N THR A 334 -2.01 -13.56 -1.58
CA THR A 334 -0.89 -13.42 -0.65
C THR A 334 -0.63 -14.74 0.05
N GLY A 335 0.30 -14.80 0.99
CA GLY A 335 0.55 -15.98 1.82
C GLY A 335 1.41 -15.66 3.01
N LEU A 336 1.39 -16.54 3.99
CA LEU A 336 2.11 -16.43 5.24
C LEU A 336 3.04 -17.63 5.44
N LEU A 337 4.23 -17.39 5.97
CA LEU A 337 4.97 -18.42 6.68
C LEU A 337 4.39 -18.53 8.08
N VAL A 338 4.15 -19.74 8.54
CA VAL A 338 3.53 -20.02 9.82
C VAL A 338 4.33 -21.07 10.61
N ASP A 339 4.40 -20.85 11.91
CA ASP A 339 4.90 -21.82 12.88
C ASP A 339 3.69 -22.58 13.42
N LEU A 340 3.35 -23.68 12.75
CA LEU A 340 2.15 -24.42 13.13
C LEU A 340 2.36 -25.34 14.33
N ASP A 341 3.54 -25.89 14.50
CA ASP A 341 3.83 -26.86 15.57
C ASP A 341 4.41 -26.22 16.84
N GLY A 342 4.62 -24.90 16.82
CA GLY A 342 5.05 -24.13 17.99
C GLY A 342 6.53 -24.32 18.35
N ASP A 343 7.37 -24.73 17.36
CA ASP A 343 8.80 -24.95 17.59
C ASP A 343 9.63 -23.64 17.51
N GLY A 344 9.00 -22.52 17.23
CA GLY A 344 9.61 -21.20 17.05
C GLY A 344 10.12 -20.95 15.64
N ARG A 345 9.82 -21.82 14.67
CA ARG A 345 10.23 -21.70 13.28
C ARG A 345 9.03 -21.71 12.33
N ALA A 346 8.84 -20.65 11.59
CA ALA A 346 7.82 -20.59 10.56
C ALA A 346 8.32 -21.33 9.30
N THR A 347 8.08 -22.64 9.22
CA THR A 347 8.53 -23.49 8.11
C THR A 347 7.40 -23.99 7.21
N ASP A 348 6.16 -23.78 7.63
CA ASP A 348 4.99 -24.09 6.83
C ASP A 348 4.46 -22.84 6.12
N PHE A 349 3.76 -22.99 5.01
CA PHE A 349 3.14 -21.84 4.37
C PHE A 349 1.64 -22.00 4.17
N LEU A 350 0.95 -20.90 4.42
CA LEU A 350 -0.50 -20.75 4.34
C LEU A 350 -0.84 -19.77 3.21
N PRO A 351 -1.17 -20.25 2.00
CA PRO A 351 -1.54 -19.37 0.90
C PRO A 351 -2.96 -18.85 1.08
N ASP A 352 -3.19 -17.63 0.65
CA ASP A 352 -4.52 -17.04 0.63
C ASP A 352 -5.28 -17.46 -0.63
N THR A 353 -6.03 -18.54 -0.51
CA THR A 353 -6.83 -19.15 -1.59
C THR A 353 -8.29 -19.24 -1.22
N THR A 354 -9.16 -19.52 -2.19
CA THR A 354 -10.62 -19.67 -1.93
C THR A 354 -11.00 -20.86 -1.03
N HIS A 355 -10.06 -21.77 -0.79
CA HIS A 355 -10.20 -22.87 0.16
C HIS A 355 -8.98 -22.86 1.08
N THR A 356 -9.20 -23.11 2.37
CA THR A 356 -8.10 -23.08 3.33
C THR A 356 -7.28 -24.35 3.25
N CYS A 357 -6.02 -24.23 2.85
CA CYS A 357 -5.04 -25.30 2.82
C CYS A 357 -3.71 -24.83 3.40
N LEU A 358 -2.97 -25.73 3.99
CA LEU A 358 -1.65 -25.53 4.56
C LEU A 358 -0.65 -26.42 3.84
N TYR A 359 0.55 -25.92 3.60
CA TYR A 359 1.65 -26.68 3.02
C TYR A 359 2.75 -26.84 4.06
N GLN A 360 2.96 -28.11 4.47
CA GLN A 360 3.93 -28.48 5.50
C GLN A 360 5.22 -28.95 4.84
N LEU A 361 6.34 -28.30 5.17
CA LEU A 361 7.66 -28.66 4.68
C LEU A 361 8.11 -30.00 5.29
N GLY A 362 8.64 -30.89 4.44
CA GLY A 362 9.29 -32.14 4.86
C GLY A 362 8.35 -33.26 5.30
N LYS A 363 7.07 -33.02 5.47
CA LYS A 363 6.10 -34.04 5.93
C LYS A 363 5.50 -34.86 4.78
N GLY A 364 6.34 -35.68 4.14
CA GLY A 364 5.86 -36.58 3.09
C GLY A 364 6.05 -36.10 1.66
N GLY A 365 6.64 -34.95 1.48
CA GLY A 365 7.33 -34.42 0.32
C GLY A 365 6.82 -34.68 -1.11
N ALA A 366 5.53 -35.02 -1.28
CA ALA A 366 5.01 -35.42 -2.60
C ALA A 366 4.86 -34.23 -3.56
N LEU A 367 4.55 -33.05 -3.03
CA LEU A 367 4.36 -31.84 -3.83
C LEU A 367 5.69 -31.12 -4.02
N GLY A 368 6.09 -30.92 -5.28
CA GLY A 368 7.38 -30.35 -5.61
C GLY A 368 8.58 -31.08 -5.01
N GLY A 369 8.36 -32.31 -4.47
CA GLY A 369 9.36 -33.12 -3.79
C GLY A 369 9.56 -32.83 -2.31
N PHE A 370 8.97 -31.77 -1.76
CA PHE A 370 9.29 -31.27 -0.41
C PHE A 370 8.09 -30.94 0.48
N PHE A 371 6.88 -30.77 -0.08
CA PHE A 371 5.71 -30.36 0.67
C PHE A 371 4.63 -31.41 0.76
N ALA A 372 3.94 -31.47 1.90
CA ALA A 372 2.67 -32.13 2.07
C ALA A 372 1.56 -31.10 2.23
N ARG A 373 0.44 -31.31 1.52
CA ARG A 373 -0.74 -30.44 1.62
C ARG A 373 -1.69 -30.97 2.67
N ASP A 374 -2.09 -30.10 3.59
CA ASP A 374 -3.17 -30.34 4.52
C ASP A 374 -4.40 -29.52 4.09
N ALA A 375 -5.51 -30.20 3.83
CA ALA A 375 -6.78 -29.57 3.47
C ALA A 375 -7.53 -29.19 4.76
N VAL A 376 -7.21 -28.02 5.29
CA VAL A 376 -7.82 -27.50 6.53
C VAL A 376 -9.34 -27.36 6.37
N SER A 377 -9.79 -26.86 5.21
CA SER A 377 -11.22 -26.75 4.91
C SER A 377 -11.51 -26.78 3.41
N THR A 378 -12.60 -27.46 3.05
CA THR A 378 -13.20 -27.41 1.72
C THR A 378 -14.27 -26.33 1.57
N ASN A 379 -14.62 -25.65 2.66
CA ASN A 379 -15.53 -24.51 2.60
C ASN A 379 -14.85 -23.35 1.86
N ARG A 380 -15.60 -22.72 0.96
CA ARG A 380 -15.14 -21.47 0.38
C ARG A 380 -15.14 -20.37 1.45
N CYS A 381 -14.10 -19.61 1.49
CA CYS A 381 -13.96 -18.44 2.35
C CYS A 381 -13.45 -17.26 1.54
N ASP A 382 -13.65 -16.09 2.07
CA ASP A 382 -13.09 -14.86 1.50
C ASP A 382 -11.57 -14.78 1.76
N MET A 383 -10.89 -13.84 1.08
CA MET A 383 -9.46 -13.61 1.26
C MET A 383 -9.17 -13.09 2.66
N GLY A 384 -8.01 -13.44 3.16
CA GLY A 384 -7.52 -13.14 4.51
C GLY A 384 -7.20 -14.41 5.28
N ARG A 385 -5.94 -14.52 5.75
CA ARG A 385 -5.47 -15.68 6.53
C ARG A 385 -4.70 -15.20 7.74
N GLY A 386 -4.80 -15.97 8.80
CA GLY A 386 -4.03 -15.79 10.03
C GLY A 386 -3.66 -17.11 10.67
N CYS A 387 -2.66 -17.05 11.52
CA CYS A 387 -2.24 -18.18 12.35
C CYS A 387 -1.88 -17.69 13.75
N GLY A 388 -2.32 -18.39 14.78
CA GLY A 388 -2.02 -18.09 16.16
C GLY A 388 -2.93 -18.85 17.11
N ASP A 389 -2.52 -18.99 18.37
CA ASP A 389 -3.31 -19.64 19.42
C ASP A 389 -4.47 -18.75 19.85
N LEU A 390 -5.62 -18.88 19.20
CA LEU A 390 -6.75 -17.97 19.43
C LEU A 390 -7.51 -18.32 20.71
N ASN A 391 -7.57 -19.60 21.07
CA ASN A 391 -8.34 -20.08 22.22
C ASN A 391 -7.54 -20.22 23.52
N GLY A 392 -6.20 -20.03 23.47
CA GLY A 392 -5.30 -20.12 24.61
C GLY A 392 -4.97 -21.55 25.03
N ASP A 393 -5.05 -22.53 24.11
CA ASP A 393 -4.80 -23.95 24.41
C ASP A 393 -3.34 -24.39 24.15
N GLY A 394 -2.49 -23.45 23.70
CA GLY A 394 -1.07 -23.68 23.43
C GLY A 394 -0.79 -24.24 22.04
N ARG A 395 -1.77 -24.32 21.15
CA ARG A 395 -1.60 -24.74 19.75
C ARG A 395 -2.06 -23.62 18.81
N ASN A 396 -1.29 -23.43 17.75
CA ASN A 396 -1.67 -22.43 16.75
C ASN A 396 -2.85 -22.91 15.89
N ASP A 397 -3.86 -22.06 15.80
CA ASP A 397 -5.06 -22.18 15.00
C ASP A 397 -4.88 -21.46 13.65
N ILE A 398 -5.74 -21.79 12.67
CA ILE A 398 -5.82 -21.05 11.41
C ILE A 398 -7.07 -20.19 11.40
N LEU A 399 -6.92 -18.93 11.02
CA LEU A 399 -7.99 -17.96 10.95
C LEU A 399 -8.32 -17.59 9.51
N THR A 400 -9.62 -17.48 9.25
CA THR A 400 -10.19 -16.91 8.03
C THR A 400 -11.20 -15.84 8.41
N PRO A 401 -11.68 -15.02 7.48
CA PRO A 401 -12.66 -13.99 7.82
C PRO A 401 -13.99 -14.49 8.43
N ASP A 402 -14.39 -15.71 8.12
CA ASP A 402 -15.71 -16.27 8.50
C ASP A 402 -15.64 -17.39 9.55
N ALA A 403 -14.44 -17.85 9.87
CA ALA A 403 -14.24 -18.93 10.84
C ALA A 403 -12.78 -18.99 11.31
N TRP A 404 -12.59 -19.57 12.47
CA TRP A 404 -11.30 -20.11 12.87
C TRP A 404 -11.33 -21.63 12.92
N TYR A 405 -10.18 -22.24 12.72
CA TYR A 405 -10.01 -23.69 12.66
C TYR A 405 -9.09 -24.09 13.81
N GLU A 406 -9.71 -24.67 14.85
CA GLU A 406 -9.02 -25.20 16.01
C GLU A 406 -8.22 -26.44 15.61
N ARG A 407 -6.94 -26.45 15.97
CA ARG A 407 -6.09 -27.61 15.75
C ARG A 407 -6.18 -28.59 16.91
N GLY A 408 -6.68 -29.78 16.65
CA GLY A 408 -6.69 -30.87 17.61
C GLY A 408 -5.29 -31.43 17.91
N ALA A 409 -5.10 -32.03 19.07
CA ALA A 409 -3.85 -32.69 19.45
C ALA A 409 -3.47 -33.85 18.50
N ASP A 410 -4.44 -34.42 17.80
CA ASP A 410 -4.26 -35.45 16.77
C ASP A 410 -3.96 -34.88 15.36
N GLY A 411 -3.87 -33.56 15.25
CA GLY A 411 -3.68 -32.86 13.98
C GLY A 411 -4.95 -32.63 13.18
N SER A 412 -6.12 -33.01 13.69
CA SER A 412 -7.42 -32.73 13.04
C SER A 412 -7.79 -31.24 13.14
N TRP A 413 -8.67 -30.80 12.25
CA TRP A 413 -9.19 -29.45 12.24
C TRP A 413 -10.67 -29.41 12.58
N LYS A 414 -11.06 -28.53 13.51
CA LYS A 414 -12.44 -28.28 13.88
C LYS A 414 -12.80 -26.84 13.56
N ARG A 415 -13.77 -26.66 12.67
CA ARG A 415 -14.23 -25.33 12.27
C ARG A 415 -15.16 -24.73 13.32
N HIS A 416 -14.85 -23.52 13.73
CA HIS A 416 -15.69 -22.67 14.57
C HIS A 416 -16.06 -21.42 13.79
N PRO A 417 -17.34 -21.25 13.41
CA PRO A 417 -17.78 -20.01 12.82
C PRO A 417 -17.69 -18.89 13.87
N TYR A 418 -17.20 -17.74 13.47
CA TYR A 418 -17.26 -16.55 14.30
C TYR A 418 -17.64 -15.35 13.44
N ASP A 419 -18.32 -14.40 14.04
CA ASP A 419 -18.61 -13.14 13.39
C ASP A 419 -17.60 -12.10 13.90
N ILE A 420 -16.49 -11.96 13.20
CA ILE A 420 -15.59 -10.81 13.38
C ILE A 420 -15.98 -9.66 12.45
N GLY A 421 -17.29 -9.60 12.13
CA GLY A 421 -17.93 -8.41 11.63
C GLY A 421 -17.43 -7.91 10.29
N PHE A 422 -17.36 -8.80 9.29
CA PHE A 422 -17.36 -8.34 7.91
C PHE A 422 -18.61 -7.51 7.57
N SER A 423 -19.63 -7.56 8.41
CA SER A 423 -20.84 -6.77 8.31
C SER A 423 -21.05 -5.94 9.59
N ASP A 424 -20.62 -4.72 9.60
CA ASP A 424 -21.11 -3.71 10.54
C ASP A 424 -22.28 -2.98 9.91
N GLY A 425 -23.49 -3.26 10.39
CA GLY A 425 -24.70 -2.60 9.90
C GLY A 425 -24.90 -2.69 8.39
N GLY A 426 -24.51 -3.80 7.74
CA GLY A 426 -24.66 -4.02 6.30
C GLY A 426 -23.49 -3.51 5.45
N ARG A 427 -22.40 -3.04 6.03
CA ARG A 427 -21.16 -2.71 5.30
C ARG A 427 -20.17 -3.86 5.43
N ALA A 428 -20.10 -4.70 4.41
CA ALA A 428 -19.02 -5.68 4.29
C ALA A 428 -17.66 -4.99 4.29
N LEU A 429 -16.69 -5.49 5.06
CA LEU A 429 -15.30 -4.99 5.03
C LEU A 429 -14.66 -5.16 3.63
N GLY A 430 -15.23 -6.00 2.79
CA GLY A 430 -14.62 -6.47 1.56
C GLY A 430 -13.64 -7.61 1.86
N HIS A 431 -12.70 -7.86 0.96
CA HIS A 431 -11.62 -8.81 1.22
C HIS A 431 -10.79 -8.33 2.41
N ALA A 432 -10.48 -9.23 3.33
CA ALA A 432 -9.60 -8.94 4.47
C ALA A 432 -8.12 -9.01 4.03
N SER A 433 -7.27 -8.32 4.78
CA SER A 433 -5.82 -8.59 4.80
C SER A 433 -5.53 -9.90 5.56
N ASN A 434 -4.25 -10.19 5.80
CA ASN A 434 -3.90 -11.20 6.78
C ASN A 434 -4.40 -10.81 8.18
N LEU A 435 -4.72 -11.83 8.99
CA LEU A 435 -5.20 -11.67 10.36
C LEU A 435 -4.04 -11.90 11.33
N ILE A 436 -3.85 -10.99 12.27
CA ILE A 436 -2.80 -11.07 13.29
C ILE A 436 -3.46 -11.41 14.62
N VAL A 437 -2.88 -12.38 15.35
CA VAL A 437 -3.38 -12.89 16.62
C VAL A 437 -2.40 -12.57 17.73
N PHE A 438 -2.79 -11.77 18.71
CA PHE A 438 -2.08 -11.55 19.96
C PHE A 438 -2.95 -10.82 20.98
N ASP A 439 -2.56 -10.82 22.24
CA ASP A 439 -3.24 -10.10 23.32
C ASP A 439 -2.91 -8.60 23.25
N VAL A 440 -3.81 -7.83 22.65
CA VAL A 440 -3.62 -6.38 22.37
C VAL A 440 -3.77 -5.55 23.65
N ASN A 441 -4.65 -5.94 24.56
CA ASN A 441 -5.00 -5.16 25.75
C ASN A 441 -4.37 -5.68 27.06
N GLY A 442 -3.64 -6.80 27.00
CA GLY A 442 -2.96 -7.40 28.14
C GLY A 442 -3.91 -8.10 29.12
N ASP A 443 -5.07 -8.59 28.66
CA ASP A 443 -6.08 -9.22 29.54
C ASP A 443 -5.96 -10.75 29.59
N GLY A 444 -5.00 -11.33 28.88
CA GLY A 444 -4.69 -12.74 28.82
C GLY A 444 -5.52 -13.51 27.78
N LEU A 445 -6.30 -12.85 26.94
CA LEU A 445 -7.00 -13.42 25.80
C LEU A 445 -6.38 -12.92 24.50
N ASN A 446 -6.19 -13.81 23.55
CA ASN A 446 -5.68 -13.40 22.25
C ASN A 446 -6.79 -12.78 21.40
N ASP A 447 -6.51 -11.60 20.89
CA ASP A 447 -7.36 -10.79 20.03
C ASP A 447 -7.03 -10.99 18.55
N VAL A 448 -7.80 -10.36 17.67
CA VAL A 448 -7.54 -10.38 16.23
C VAL A 448 -7.43 -8.95 15.68
N ILE A 449 -6.34 -8.66 14.95
CA ILE A 449 -6.22 -7.46 14.15
C ILE A 449 -6.37 -7.83 12.68
N VAL A 450 -7.18 -7.06 11.96
CA VAL A 450 -7.42 -7.23 10.52
C VAL A 450 -7.72 -5.89 9.88
N SER A 451 -7.41 -5.75 8.60
CA SER A 451 -7.81 -4.58 7.81
C SER A 451 -8.70 -4.97 6.63
N SER A 452 -9.42 -4.00 6.11
CA SER A 452 -10.06 -4.13 4.81
C SER A 452 -9.03 -3.94 3.70
N ALA A 453 -8.73 -5.00 2.96
CA ALA A 453 -7.71 -4.97 1.91
C ALA A 453 -8.05 -4.01 0.75
N HIS A 454 -9.35 -3.76 0.50
CA HIS A 454 -9.86 -2.99 -0.65
C HIS A 454 -10.73 -1.79 -0.27
N LYS A 455 -10.97 -1.57 1.02
CA LYS A 455 -11.80 -0.46 1.53
C LYS A 455 -11.09 0.26 2.66
N TYR A 456 -11.84 1.09 3.38
CA TYR A 456 -11.33 1.78 4.56
C TYR A 456 -11.34 0.89 5.78
N GLY A 457 -10.32 1.00 6.60
CA GLY A 457 -10.32 0.58 7.99
C GLY A 457 -9.32 -0.51 8.34
N ILE A 458 -8.74 -0.33 9.50
CA ILE A 458 -7.97 -1.30 10.27
C ILE A 458 -8.71 -1.46 11.58
N PHE A 459 -8.93 -2.70 12.00
CA PHE A 459 -9.80 -3.04 13.11
C PHE A 459 -9.10 -3.98 14.08
N TRP A 460 -9.38 -3.79 15.36
CA TRP A 460 -9.07 -4.70 16.44
C TRP A 460 -10.37 -5.34 16.93
N TYR A 461 -10.40 -6.65 16.97
CA TYR A 461 -11.47 -7.46 17.52
C TYR A 461 -11.00 -8.01 18.86
N GLU A 462 -11.40 -7.31 19.93
CA GLU A 462 -11.16 -7.68 21.32
C GLU A 462 -11.93 -8.97 21.64
N GLN A 463 -11.23 -10.03 22.03
CA GLN A 463 -11.86 -11.24 22.50
C GLN A 463 -12.48 -11.00 23.89
N LEU A 464 -13.77 -11.36 24.05
CA LEU A 464 -14.48 -11.18 25.29
C LEU A 464 -14.40 -12.44 26.16
N LYS A 465 -14.41 -12.26 27.49
CA LYS A 465 -14.48 -13.36 28.46
C LYS A 465 -15.81 -14.11 28.37
N GLU A 466 -16.88 -13.42 28.02
CA GLU A 466 -18.20 -13.99 27.82
C GLU A 466 -18.22 -14.81 26.54
N ARG A 467 -18.79 -16.00 26.63
CA ARG A 467 -19.00 -16.85 25.47
C ARG A 467 -20.44 -16.70 24.95
N ASP A 468 -20.67 -17.07 23.70
CA ASP A 468 -22.03 -17.16 23.17
C ASP A 468 -22.83 -18.32 23.81
N ALA A 469 -24.11 -18.47 23.44
CA ALA A 469 -24.99 -19.51 23.98
C ALA A 469 -24.53 -20.93 23.63
N GLN A 470 -23.66 -21.13 22.68
CA GLN A 470 -23.06 -22.37 22.22
C GLN A 470 -21.63 -22.56 22.75
N GLY A 471 -21.12 -21.64 23.57
CA GLY A 471 -19.75 -21.65 24.10
C GLY A 471 -18.70 -21.11 23.15
N GLY A 472 -19.11 -20.51 22.04
CA GLY A 472 -18.22 -19.92 21.04
C GLY A 472 -17.56 -18.59 21.51
N LEU A 473 -16.45 -18.25 20.88
CA LEU A 473 -15.73 -16.98 21.13
C LEU A 473 -16.59 -15.79 20.70
N ARG A 474 -16.57 -14.75 21.51
CA ARG A 474 -17.22 -13.46 21.20
C ARG A 474 -16.20 -12.36 21.09
N PHE A 475 -16.44 -11.42 20.17
CA PHE A 475 -15.55 -10.31 19.92
C PHE A 475 -16.29 -8.97 19.98
N ARG A 476 -15.55 -7.95 20.38
CA ARG A 476 -15.97 -6.54 20.29
C ARG A 476 -15.06 -5.84 19.31
N ARG A 477 -15.65 -5.20 18.28
CA ARG A 477 -14.88 -4.47 17.28
C ARG A 477 -14.51 -3.06 17.74
N HIS A 478 -13.24 -2.72 17.57
CA HIS A 478 -12.69 -1.39 17.72
C HIS A 478 -12.07 -0.92 16.41
N VAL A 479 -12.19 0.38 16.13
CA VAL A 479 -11.55 0.98 14.95
C VAL A 479 -10.17 1.49 15.35
N ILE A 480 -9.13 0.94 14.72
CA ILE A 480 -7.75 1.44 14.87
C ILE A 480 -7.59 2.69 14.00
N ASP A 481 -7.85 2.57 12.69
CA ASP A 481 -7.81 3.69 11.74
C ASP A 481 -8.77 3.43 10.57
N ASP A 482 -9.65 4.37 10.28
CA ASP A 482 -10.57 4.35 9.13
C ASP A 482 -10.38 5.59 8.24
N THR A 483 -9.23 6.25 8.33
CA THR A 483 -8.97 7.51 7.62
C THR A 483 -8.36 7.33 6.24
N TRP A 484 -7.92 6.11 5.91
CA TRP A 484 -7.35 5.73 4.61
C TRP A 484 -7.75 4.30 4.24
N SER A 485 -7.56 3.93 2.99
CA SER A 485 -8.05 2.67 2.41
C SER A 485 -6.93 1.76 1.94
N GLN A 486 -7.27 0.50 1.67
CA GLN A 486 -6.40 -0.47 1.00
C GLN A 486 -5.15 -0.84 1.81
N ALA A 487 -5.31 -1.05 3.11
CA ALA A 487 -4.31 -1.68 3.97
C ALA A 487 -4.26 -3.19 3.64
N HIS A 488 -3.58 -3.53 2.54
CA HIS A 488 -3.69 -4.86 1.94
C HIS A 488 -2.91 -5.94 2.68
N TYR A 489 -1.85 -5.58 3.41
CA TYR A 489 -1.04 -6.49 4.20
C TYR A 489 -0.69 -5.87 5.55
N LEU A 490 -0.77 -6.66 6.59
CA LEU A 490 -0.39 -6.29 7.94
C LEU A 490 0.85 -7.07 8.37
N GLY A 491 1.84 -6.36 8.90
CA GLY A 491 3.00 -6.94 9.56
C GLY A 491 3.04 -6.54 11.04
N SER A 492 3.60 -7.40 11.89
CA SER A 492 3.77 -7.12 13.31
C SER A 492 5.20 -7.40 13.73
N ALA A 493 5.82 -6.46 14.41
CA ALA A 493 7.18 -6.57 14.94
C ALA A 493 7.40 -5.56 16.08
N ASP A 494 8.20 -5.93 17.08
CA ASP A 494 8.70 -5.00 18.09
C ASP A 494 9.78 -4.09 17.45
N ILE A 495 9.38 -2.90 17.04
CA ILE A 495 10.21 -1.97 16.27
C ILE A 495 10.96 -0.99 17.17
N ASP A 496 10.34 -0.61 18.29
CA ASP A 496 10.96 0.34 19.23
C ASP A 496 11.71 -0.33 20.38
N GLY A 497 11.62 -1.66 20.48
CA GLY A 497 12.37 -2.48 21.45
C GLY A 497 11.75 -2.47 22.85
N ASP A 498 10.46 -2.18 22.98
CA ASP A 498 9.75 -2.15 24.27
C ASP A 498 9.15 -3.49 24.69
N GLY A 499 9.22 -4.49 23.81
CA GLY A 499 8.73 -5.85 24.03
C GLY A 499 7.26 -6.04 23.63
N VAL A 500 6.59 -5.02 23.11
CA VAL A 500 5.23 -5.09 22.55
C VAL A 500 5.34 -4.93 21.02
N PRO A 501 4.76 -5.83 20.23
CA PRO A 501 4.86 -5.70 18.78
C PRO A 501 3.96 -4.58 18.24
N GLU A 502 4.51 -3.73 17.37
CA GLU A 502 3.75 -2.75 16.62
C GLU A 502 3.16 -3.35 15.35
N LEU A 503 2.15 -2.65 14.81
CA LEU A 503 1.54 -2.96 13.53
C LEU A 503 2.16 -2.07 12.44
N VAL A 504 2.62 -2.69 11.36
CA VAL A 504 3.09 -2.00 10.17
C VAL A 504 2.26 -2.42 8.97
N THR A 505 1.86 -1.45 8.17
CA THR A 505 1.08 -1.70 6.96
C THR A 505 1.34 -0.62 5.91
N GLY A 506 0.88 -0.84 4.70
CA GLY A 506 1.04 0.12 3.61
C GLY A 506 -0.21 0.25 2.76
N LYS A 507 -0.37 1.44 2.17
CA LYS A 507 -1.43 1.69 1.19
C LYS A 507 -1.03 1.10 -0.16
N ARG A 508 -1.89 0.25 -0.72
CA ARG A 508 -1.74 -0.34 -2.05
C ARG A 508 -1.90 0.72 -3.14
N PHE A 509 -1.14 0.59 -4.21
CA PHE A 509 -1.19 1.48 -5.37
C PHE A 509 -2.08 0.91 -6.48
N MET A 510 -3.02 1.71 -6.99
CA MET A 510 -3.85 1.38 -8.17
C MET A 510 -4.58 0.04 -8.05
N ALA A 511 -4.99 -0.35 -6.85
CA ALA A 511 -5.74 -1.57 -6.62
C ALA A 511 -6.99 -1.65 -7.51
N HIS A 512 -7.25 -2.85 -8.04
CA HIS A 512 -8.31 -3.10 -9.02
C HIS A 512 -8.33 -2.09 -10.19
N ASN A 513 -7.13 -1.73 -10.67
CA ASN A 513 -6.94 -0.78 -11.78
C ASN A 513 -7.52 0.61 -11.49
N GLY A 514 -7.49 1.02 -10.23
CA GLY A 514 -7.99 2.32 -9.80
C GLY A 514 -9.49 2.35 -9.55
N ASN A 515 -10.12 1.23 -9.24
CA ASN A 515 -11.55 1.18 -8.92
C ASN A 515 -11.85 1.08 -7.42
N ASP A 516 -10.81 0.92 -6.59
CA ASP A 516 -10.98 0.90 -5.15
C ASP A 516 -11.08 2.34 -4.59
N PRO A 517 -11.74 2.55 -3.46
CA PRO A 517 -11.89 3.88 -2.90
C PRO A 517 -10.54 4.49 -2.53
N ASP A 518 -10.41 5.82 -2.69
CA ASP A 518 -9.20 6.60 -2.37
C ASP A 518 -7.95 6.13 -3.14
N GLU A 519 -8.12 5.71 -4.39
CA GLU A 519 -7.03 5.24 -5.25
C GLU A 519 -5.95 6.31 -5.50
N ASP A 520 -6.36 7.59 -5.54
CA ASP A 520 -5.46 8.74 -5.69
C ASP A 520 -4.84 9.13 -4.34
N GLY A 521 -5.25 8.51 -3.25
CA GLY A 521 -4.75 8.76 -1.92
C GLY A 521 -3.24 8.51 -1.85
N ARG A 522 -2.60 9.24 -0.97
CA ARG A 522 -1.17 9.16 -0.83
C ARG A 522 -0.70 7.76 -0.44
N LEU A 523 0.26 7.24 -1.18
CA LEU A 523 0.99 6.04 -0.79
C LEU A 523 1.80 6.31 0.48
N GLY A 524 1.75 5.38 1.43
CA GLY A 524 2.46 5.48 2.69
C GLY A 524 2.66 4.12 3.33
N ILE A 525 3.66 4.04 4.17
CA ILE A 525 3.80 2.98 5.17
C ILE A 525 3.34 3.58 6.48
N TYR A 526 2.50 2.88 7.20
CA TYR A 526 1.89 3.29 8.45
C TYR A 526 2.40 2.37 9.56
N TYR A 527 2.67 2.96 10.69
CA TYR A 527 3.14 2.34 11.90
C TYR A 527 2.17 2.66 13.03
N TYR A 528 1.73 1.65 13.76
CA TYR A 528 0.82 1.79 14.87
C TYR A 528 1.43 1.12 16.10
N ASP A 529 1.66 1.91 17.12
CA ASP A 529 2.11 1.48 18.43
C ASP A 529 0.89 1.12 19.30
N PHE A 530 1.00 0.07 20.09
CA PHE A 530 -0.01 -0.42 21.02
C PHE A 530 0.47 -0.28 22.45
N PRO A 531 0.31 0.92 23.06
CA PRO A 531 0.67 1.03 24.48
C PRO A 531 -0.15 0.03 25.30
N PRO A 532 0.48 -0.81 26.11
CA PRO A 532 -0.20 -1.83 26.88
C PRO A 532 -1.21 -1.24 27.85
N GLY A 533 -2.37 -1.89 28.00
CA GLY A 533 -3.41 -1.49 28.94
C GLY A 533 -4.82 -1.81 28.49
N PRO A 534 -5.80 -1.75 29.40
CA PRO A 534 -7.17 -2.21 29.13
C PRO A 534 -7.94 -1.38 28.10
N ASN A 535 -7.42 -0.24 27.70
CA ASN A 535 -7.96 0.60 26.63
C ASN A 535 -6.81 1.09 25.76
N PRO A 536 -6.20 0.22 24.94
CA PRO A 536 -5.08 0.59 24.10
C PRO A 536 -5.49 1.73 23.16
N GLN A 537 -4.72 2.81 23.21
CA GLN A 537 -4.88 3.93 22.30
C GLN A 537 -3.87 3.73 21.18
N PHE A 538 -4.32 3.24 20.06
CA PHE A 538 -3.47 3.01 18.88
C PHE A 538 -2.78 4.30 18.45
N ARG A 539 -1.46 4.27 18.31
CA ARG A 539 -0.59 5.43 18.08
C ARG A 539 0.11 5.37 16.75
#